data_df2fe569eadd1b89fa441ec09425cf5b
#
_entry.id   df2fe569eadd1b89fa441ec09425cf5b
#
_cell.length_a   1.000
_cell.length_b   1.000
_cell.length_c   1.000
_cell.angle_alpha   90.00
_cell.angle_beta   90.00
_cell.angle_gamma   90.00
#
_symmetry.space_group_name_H-M   'P 1'
#
loop_
_entity.id
_entity.type
_entity.pdbx_description
1 polymer ?
#
loop_
_entity_poly.entity_id
_entity_poly.type
_entity_poly.pdbx_seq_one_letter_code
_entity_poly.pdbx_strand_id
1 'polypeptide(L)'
;MSSPDTPASAAASAPDDAPLDLLVVGAGLAGIGAAAEFLKQLPGRRIAVLESRADLGGTWDLFRYPGVRSDSDMFTFGYRIRPWRGLVSMVDGTSIREYVRATAVELGVLPLIRLNRRVTHLAWSSADALWTVTVQPTQQGDESGAATGPAQRIRARFVHLCTGYYHYAEGYRPEFPGESDFRGRFVHPQRWPGDLDHSGKRIVVIGSGATAVTLVPELAKTAAHVTQLQRSPTYVVSQPGEDRIARALSSLLPAPLLFPLVRWKNILYAVGSFALSRWKPQLVAGQIIAMAKAELPPGYDVSRHFKPTYGPWDQRVCVVPDGDLFKAISRGSASIVTDTIERFLPEGIRLTSGATLPADIVVTATGLKVVALGGAAVTVDGAPVALRDTMVHRGAMLSGLPNLVLTIGYTNASWTLRADLIAQYVVRLVKRLARKDADYVVAERDPAVAERPLLDFSSGYVQRALDALPTQGDRFPWRVHQNYLRDLIVTRYSRLEDPALHFRRKKGAA
;
A
#
# COMPACT_ATOMS: atom_id res chain seq x y z
N MET A 1 45.16 29.04 -33.67
CA MET A 1 44.19 28.64 -34.68
C MET A 1 43.92 27.13 -34.47
N SER A 2 42.83 26.79 -33.85
CA SER A 2 42.21 25.48 -33.89
C SER A 2 40.84 25.67 -33.27
N SER A 3 39.79 25.45 -34.06
CA SER A 3 38.39 25.58 -33.70
C SER A 3 37.95 24.54 -32.68
N PRO A 4 37.02 24.85 -31.80
CA PRO A 4 36.46 23.88 -30.89
C PRO A 4 35.41 23.00 -31.59
N ASP A 5 35.46 21.71 -31.30
CA ASP A 5 34.54 20.69 -31.75
C ASP A 5 33.09 20.96 -31.31
N THR A 6 32.21 20.83 -32.25
CA THR A 6 30.76 20.91 -32.10
C THR A 6 30.28 19.63 -31.32
N PRO A 7 29.48 19.76 -30.28
CA PRO A 7 28.91 18.56 -29.63
C PRO A 7 27.84 17.95 -30.55
N ALA A 8 27.88 16.62 -30.56
CA ALA A 8 27.02 15.73 -31.35
C ALA A 8 25.54 16.03 -31.15
N SER A 9 24.86 16.06 -32.27
CA SER A 9 23.42 16.15 -32.45
C SER A 9 22.61 15.30 -31.45
N ALA A 10 21.74 15.97 -30.71
CA ALA A 10 20.67 15.34 -29.94
C ALA A 10 19.82 14.47 -30.89
N ALA A 11 19.69 13.20 -30.54
CA ALA A 11 18.79 12.28 -31.23
C ALA A 11 17.38 12.87 -31.28
N ALA A 12 16.84 13.02 -32.48
CA ALA A 12 15.50 13.50 -32.75
C ALA A 12 14.47 12.68 -31.95
N SER A 13 13.69 13.34 -31.11
CA SER A 13 12.55 12.75 -30.43
C SER A 13 11.58 12.23 -31.49
N ALA A 14 11.30 10.92 -31.45
CA ALA A 14 10.21 10.35 -32.24
C ALA A 14 8.90 11.08 -31.93
N PRO A 15 7.97 11.23 -32.90
CA PRO A 15 6.75 11.98 -32.71
C PRO A 15 6.01 11.50 -31.46
N ASP A 16 5.57 12.44 -30.63
CA ASP A 16 4.96 12.25 -29.30
C ASP A 16 3.61 11.48 -29.36
N ASP A 17 3.10 11.21 -30.57
CA ASP A 17 1.82 10.59 -30.87
C ASP A 17 1.79 9.03 -30.90
N ALA A 18 2.95 8.37 -30.92
CA ALA A 18 2.95 6.91 -30.96
C ALA A 18 2.60 6.32 -29.60
N PRO A 19 1.71 5.29 -29.54
CA PRO A 19 1.24 4.72 -28.29
C PRO A 19 2.39 4.11 -27.47
N LEU A 20 2.31 4.25 -26.15
CA LEU A 20 3.19 3.56 -25.21
C LEU A 20 2.94 2.05 -25.25
N ASP A 21 3.98 1.26 -25.11
CA ASP A 21 3.82 -0.20 -24.92
C ASP A 21 3.26 -0.50 -23.52
N LEU A 22 3.70 0.28 -22.50
CA LEU A 22 3.20 0.21 -21.13
C LEU A 22 3.07 1.60 -20.54
N LEU A 23 1.92 1.89 -19.96
CA LEU A 23 1.72 3.01 -19.05
C LEU A 23 1.57 2.47 -17.62
N VAL A 24 2.44 2.93 -16.72
CA VAL A 24 2.34 2.67 -15.28
C VAL A 24 1.71 3.88 -14.60
N VAL A 25 0.68 3.69 -13.80
CA VAL A 25 0.02 4.76 -13.04
C VAL A 25 0.34 4.64 -11.57
N GLY A 26 1.06 5.62 -11.06
CA GLY A 26 1.60 5.69 -9.69
C GLY A 26 3.11 5.41 -9.64
N ALA A 27 3.88 6.35 -9.07
CA ALA A 27 5.32 6.22 -8.83
C ALA A 27 5.64 5.90 -7.37
N GLY A 28 4.76 5.15 -6.71
CA GLY A 28 5.03 4.53 -5.43
C GLY A 28 5.88 3.25 -5.58
N LEU A 29 6.09 2.55 -4.47
CA LEU A 29 6.86 1.30 -4.43
C LEU A 29 6.44 0.31 -5.52
N ALA A 30 5.15 0.08 -5.74
CA ALA A 30 4.66 -0.88 -6.73
C ALA A 30 4.98 -0.42 -8.17
N GLY A 31 4.78 0.86 -8.49
CA GLY A 31 5.00 1.39 -9.84
C GLY A 31 6.47 1.42 -10.24
N ILE A 32 7.35 1.82 -9.31
CA ILE A 32 8.82 1.78 -9.54
C ILE A 32 9.28 0.34 -9.81
N GLY A 33 8.83 -0.62 -9.00
CA GLY A 33 9.15 -2.04 -9.20
C GLY A 33 8.60 -2.59 -10.51
N ALA A 34 7.38 -2.23 -10.90
CA ALA A 34 6.75 -2.63 -12.14
C ALA A 34 7.50 -2.09 -13.38
N ALA A 35 7.82 -0.80 -13.37
CA ALA A 35 8.59 -0.17 -14.45
C ALA A 35 9.98 -0.78 -14.59
N ALA A 36 10.69 -0.97 -13.47
CA ALA A 36 12.02 -1.56 -13.45
C ALA A 36 12.02 -3.02 -13.96
N GLU A 37 11.05 -3.85 -13.54
CA GLU A 37 10.93 -5.23 -14.03
C GLU A 37 10.62 -5.26 -15.54
N PHE A 38 9.76 -4.36 -16.01
CA PHE A 38 9.43 -4.26 -17.44
C PHE A 38 10.64 -3.83 -18.28
N LEU A 39 11.36 -2.78 -17.90
CA LEU A 39 12.60 -2.33 -18.58
C LEU A 39 13.64 -3.45 -18.66
N LYS A 40 13.85 -4.15 -17.56
CA LYS A 40 14.82 -5.25 -17.49
C LYS A 40 14.47 -6.41 -18.43
N GLN A 41 13.19 -6.74 -18.55
CA GLN A 41 12.72 -7.92 -19.28
C GLN A 41 12.36 -7.65 -20.74
N LEU A 42 12.08 -6.40 -21.09
CA LEU A 42 11.62 -5.92 -22.39
C LEU A 42 12.32 -4.62 -22.76
N PRO A 43 13.67 -4.64 -22.94
CA PRO A 43 14.41 -3.44 -23.29
C PRO A 43 13.95 -2.85 -24.64
N GLY A 44 14.07 -1.54 -24.80
CA GLY A 44 13.70 -0.81 -26.02
C GLY A 44 12.20 -0.53 -26.18
N ARG A 45 11.36 -0.96 -25.23
CA ARG A 45 9.92 -0.64 -25.24
C ARG A 45 9.64 0.76 -24.73
N ARG A 46 8.62 1.41 -25.28
CA ARG A 46 8.17 2.73 -24.88
C ARG A 46 7.31 2.64 -23.63
N ILE A 47 7.80 3.18 -22.52
CA ILE A 47 7.07 3.20 -21.27
C ILE A 47 7.05 4.59 -20.65
N ALA A 48 6.04 4.90 -19.85
CA ALA A 48 5.99 6.07 -18.98
C ALA A 48 5.37 5.68 -17.63
N VAL A 49 5.75 6.43 -16.60
CA VAL A 49 5.18 6.34 -15.25
C VAL A 49 4.53 7.68 -14.92
N LEU A 50 3.24 7.69 -14.60
CA LEU A 50 2.53 8.90 -14.19
C LEU A 50 2.37 8.92 -12.68
N GLU A 51 2.68 10.06 -12.07
CA GLU A 51 2.48 10.28 -10.64
C GLU A 51 1.69 11.58 -10.44
N SER A 52 0.64 11.50 -9.63
CA SER A 52 -0.21 12.67 -9.33
C SER A 52 0.44 13.68 -8.41
N ARG A 53 1.40 13.26 -7.61
CA ARG A 53 2.11 14.07 -6.62
C ARG A 53 3.37 14.72 -7.21
N ALA A 54 3.94 15.64 -6.44
CA ALA A 54 5.16 16.37 -6.80
C ALA A 54 6.45 15.55 -6.64
N ASP A 55 6.36 14.38 -5.99
CA ASP A 55 7.50 13.49 -5.78
C ASP A 55 7.08 12.01 -5.85
N LEU A 56 8.05 11.15 -6.05
CA LEU A 56 7.89 9.71 -6.04
C LEU A 56 7.91 9.16 -4.60
N GLY A 57 7.40 7.94 -4.41
CA GLY A 57 7.38 7.25 -3.11
C GLY A 57 5.98 6.83 -2.66
N GLY A 58 4.93 7.46 -3.22
CA GLY A 58 3.55 7.11 -2.91
C GLY A 58 3.23 7.27 -1.43
N THR A 59 2.78 6.21 -0.76
CA THR A 59 2.46 6.20 0.67
C THR A 59 3.63 6.70 1.54
N TRP A 60 4.87 6.38 1.19
CA TRP A 60 6.07 6.78 1.94
C TRP A 60 6.48 8.23 1.70
N ASP A 61 5.96 8.85 0.66
CA ASP A 61 6.05 10.31 0.47
C ASP A 61 4.87 11.04 1.11
N LEU A 62 3.68 10.44 1.18
CA LEU A 62 2.48 11.02 1.78
C LEU A 62 2.58 11.15 3.30
N PHE A 63 2.93 10.08 3.99
CA PHE A 63 2.94 10.07 5.44
C PHE A 63 4.23 10.64 6.02
N ARG A 64 4.06 11.67 6.85
CA ARG A 64 5.15 12.44 7.47
C ARG A 64 5.04 12.52 9.00
N TYR A 65 4.10 11.79 9.60
CA TYR A 65 3.90 11.82 11.04
C TYR A 65 5.10 11.19 11.77
N PRO A 66 5.39 11.64 13.03
CA PRO A 66 6.49 11.13 13.83
C PRO A 66 6.47 9.60 13.95
N GLY A 67 7.62 8.98 13.78
CA GLY A 67 7.79 7.54 13.92
C GLY A 67 7.21 6.71 12.77
N VAL A 68 6.73 7.32 11.67
CA VAL A 68 6.24 6.57 10.50
C VAL A 68 7.27 5.55 10.03
N ARG A 69 6.86 4.27 9.96
CA ARG A 69 7.74 3.14 9.67
C ARG A 69 6.98 1.99 9.02
N SER A 70 7.70 1.06 8.42
CA SER A 70 7.13 -0.20 7.97
C SER A 70 6.96 -1.17 9.14
N ASP A 71 5.80 -1.82 9.20
CA ASP A 71 5.54 -2.98 10.07
C ASP A 71 5.91 -4.31 9.38
N SER A 72 6.41 -4.24 8.14
CA SER A 72 6.95 -5.38 7.40
C SER A 72 8.48 -5.30 7.39
N ASP A 73 9.14 -6.46 7.49
CA ASP A 73 10.58 -6.53 7.42
C ASP A 73 11.12 -6.14 6.03
N MET A 74 12.26 -5.48 5.98
CA MET A 74 12.86 -4.99 4.73
C MET A 74 13.37 -6.10 3.81
N PHE A 75 13.60 -7.32 4.29
CA PHE A 75 13.99 -8.44 3.44
C PHE A 75 12.83 -8.89 2.54
N THR A 76 11.60 -8.81 3.03
CA THR A 76 10.38 -9.08 2.24
C THR A 76 9.82 -7.82 1.60
N PHE A 77 10.01 -6.64 2.20
CA PHE A 77 9.57 -5.35 1.69
C PHE A 77 10.47 -4.85 0.54
N GLY A 78 11.78 -5.10 0.59
CA GLY A 78 12.70 -4.73 -0.48
C GLY A 78 12.37 -5.47 -1.80
N TYR A 79 12.67 -4.82 -2.92
CA TYR A 79 12.48 -5.42 -4.24
C TYR A 79 13.37 -6.65 -4.44
N ARG A 80 12.86 -7.66 -5.12
CA ARG A 80 13.66 -8.81 -5.54
C ARG A 80 14.78 -8.42 -6.52
N ILE A 81 14.50 -7.44 -7.38
CA ILE A 81 15.45 -6.95 -8.40
C ILE A 81 16.53 -6.02 -7.83
N ARG A 82 16.27 -5.40 -6.66
CA ARG A 82 17.18 -4.55 -5.92
C ARG A 82 17.01 -4.79 -4.42
N PRO A 83 17.66 -5.83 -3.88
CA PRO A 83 17.54 -6.20 -2.47
C PRO A 83 17.94 -5.08 -1.50
N TRP A 84 17.29 -5.03 -0.36
CA TRP A 84 17.73 -4.22 0.78
C TRP A 84 19.07 -4.72 1.29
N ARG A 85 20.01 -3.81 1.56
CA ARG A 85 21.38 -4.18 1.99
C ARG A 85 21.63 -3.96 3.48
N GLY A 86 20.68 -3.38 4.22
CA GLY A 86 20.80 -3.16 5.65
C GLY A 86 20.37 -4.38 6.48
N LEU A 87 20.80 -4.43 7.75
CA LEU A 87 20.38 -5.45 8.71
C LEU A 87 19.14 -5.04 9.51
N VAL A 88 18.85 -3.74 9.57
CA VAL A 88 17.62 -3.21 10.19
C VAL A 88 16.42 -3.75 9.43
N SER A 89 15.54 -4.40 10.18
CA SER A 89 14.37 -5.10 9.64
C SER A 89 13.18 -4.16 9.48
N MET A 90 12.90 -3.35 10.51
CA MET A 90 11.82 -2.36 10.50
C MET A 90 12.41 -0.96 10.40
N VAL A 91 12.32 -0.35 9.21
CA VAL A 91 12.92 0.96 8.95
C VAL A 91 11.87 2.07 8.87
N ASP A 92 12.31 3.28 9.13
CA ASP A 92 11.51 4.51 9.06
C ASP A 92 11.10 4.87 7.62
N GLY A 93 10.07 5.72 7.51
CA GLY A 93 9.50 6.11 6.23
C GLY A 93 10.47 6.89 5.34
N THR A 94 11.40 7.65 5.91
CA THR A 94 12.42 8.41 5.16
C THR A 94 13.37 7.45 4.47
N SER A 95 13.90 6.48 5.20
CA SER A 95 14.78 5.42 4.66
C SER A 95 14.11 4.62 3.55
N ILE A 96 12.80 4.32 3.69
CA ILE A 96 12.04 3.63 2.64
C ILE A 96 11.90 4.52 1.41
N ARG A 97 11.57 5.80 1.56
CA ARG A 97 11.45 6.73 0.46
C ARG A 97 12.77 6.88 -0.30
N GLU A 98 13.88 7.01 0.41
CA GLU A 98 15.22 7.05 -0.16
C GLU A 98 15.55 5.77 -0.91
N TYR A 99 15.22 4.61 -0.36
CA TYR A 99 15.37 3.31 -1.01
C TYR A 99 14.59 3.21 -2.32
N VAL A 100 13.32 3.67 -2.33
CA VAL A 100 12.48 3.69 -3.53
C VAL A 100 13.06 4.65 -4.58
N ARG A 101 13.51 5.85 -4.18
CA ARG A 101 14.16 6.82 -5.07
C ARG A 101 15.47 6.27 -5.65
N ALA A 102 16.34 5.72 -4.82
CA ALA A 102 17.59 5.10 -5.27
C ALA A 102 17.33 3.94 -6.24
N THR A 103 16.27 3.16 -6.01
CA THR A 103 15.85 2.12 -6.94
C THR A 103 15.42 2.69 -8.30
N ALA A 104 14.66 3.78 -8.32
CA ALA A 104 14.25 4.44 -9.56
C ALA A 104 15.45 4.98 -10.36
N VAL A 105 16.47 5.52 -9.66
CA VAL A 105 17.71 6.00 -10.28
C VAL A 105 18.53 4.84 -10.84
N GLU A 106 18.90 3.88 -9.99
CA GLU A 106 19.81 2.78 -10.34
C GLU A 106 19.25 1.87 -11.45
N LEU A 107 17.91 1.72 -11.52
CA LEU A 107 17.27 0.87 -12.53
C LEU A 107 16.71 1.65 -13.72
N GLY A 108 17.08 2.93 -13.88
CA GLY A 108 16.73 3.74 -15.05
C GLY A 108 15.26 4.10 -15.17
N VAL A 109 14.49 4.04 -14.07
CA VAL A 109 13.07 4.39 -14.07
C VAL A 109 12.86 5.89 -13.93
N LEU A 110 13.75 6.60 -13.22
CA LEU A 110 13.57 8.03 -12.89
C LEU A 110 13.26 8.91 -14.11
N PRO A 111 13.95 8.82 -15.27
CA PRO A 111 13.68 9.65 -16.44
C PRO A 111 12.30 9.41 -17.07
N LEU A 112 11.62 8.32 -16.74
CA LEU A 112 10.33 7.93 -17.28
C LEU A 112 9.16 8.43 -16.43
N ILE A 113 9.44 8.98 -15.24
CA ILE A 113 8.44 9.46 -14.31
C ILE A 113 8.01 10.87 -14.71
N ARG A 114 6.70 11.03 -14.88
CA ARG A 114 6.04 12.32 -15.12
C ARG A 114 5.23 12.68 -13.87
N LEU A 115 5.77 13.58 -13.06
CA LEU A 115 5.15 14.08 -11.83
C LEU A 115 4.01 15.05 -12.12
N ASN A 116 3.15 15.30 -11.12
CA ASN A 116 2.00 16.20 -11.21
C ASN A 116 1.07 15.84 -12.40
N ARG A 117 0.81 14.55 -12.57
CA ARG A 117 0.00 13.99 -13.67
C ARG A 117 -1.03 13.02 -13.10
N ARG A 118 -2.22 13.53 -12.82
CA ARG A 118 -3.33 12.73 -12.29
C ARG A 118 -4.10 12.08 -13.43
N VAL A 119 -4.22 10.77 -13.41
CA VAL A 119 -5.11 10.02 -14.31
C VAL A 119 -6.53 10.16 -13.81
N THR A 120 -7.44 10.63 -14.67
CA THR A 120 -8.85 10.84 -14.34
C THR A 120 -9.79 9.92 -15.10
N HIS A 121 -9.38 9.44 -16.29
CA HIS A 121 -10.21 8.56 -17.10
C HIS A 121 -9.36 7.61 -17.94
N LEU A 122 -9.81 6.39 -18.08
CA LEU A 122 -9.24 5.30 -18.86
C LEU A 122 -10.31 4.83 -19.87
N ALA A 123 -10.12 5.07 -21.16
CA ALA A 123 -11.02 4.68 -22.22
C ALA A 123 -10.38 3.62 -23.12
N TRP A 124 -10.92 2.42 -23.16
CA TRP A 124 -10.51 1.35 -24.06
C TRP A 124 -11.27 1.42 -25.37
N SER A 125 -10.56 1.24 -26.49
CA SER A 125 -11.12 1.02 -27.83
C SER A 125 -10.73 -0.38 -28.32
N SER A 126 -11.70 -1.26 -28.49
CA SER A 126 -11.47 -2.60 -29.05
C SER A 126 -11.12 -2.55 -30.54
N ALA A 127 -11.57 -1.52 -31.25
CA ALA A 127 -11.23 -1.29 -32.66
C ALA A 127 -9.76 -0.94 -32.83
N ASP A 128 -9.20 -0.13 -31.93
CA ASP A 128 -7.78 0.28 -31.96
C ASP A 128 -6.88 -0.67 -31.18
N ALA A 129 -7.45 -1.47 -30.27
CA ALA A 129 -6.76 -2.23 -29.23
C ALA A 129 -5.83 -1.35 -28.36
N LEU A 130 -6.34 -0.19 -27.94
CA LEU A 130 -5.59 0.84 -27.20
C LEU A 130 -6.43 1.46 -26.08
N TRP A 131 -5.75 1.80 -25.02
CA TRP A 131 -6.22 2.73 -24.00
C TRP A 131 -5.93 4.17 -24.39
N THR A 132 -6.92 5.04 -24.32
CA THR A 132 -6.76 6.50 -24.25
C THR A 132 -6.91 6.93 -22.81
N VAL A 133 -5.82 7.42 -22.23
CA VAL A 133 -5.75 7.80 -20.82
C VAL A 133 -5.80 9.32 -20.72
N THR A 134 -6.82 9.84 -20.03
CA THR A 134 -6.97 11.27 -19.75
C THR A 134 -6.18 11.61 -18.50
N VAL A 135 -5.27 12.56 -18.64
CA VAL A 135 -4.32 12.98 -17.62
C VAL A 135 -4.53 14.46 -17.32
N GLN A 136 -4.80 14.77 -16.07
CA GLN A 136 -4.97 16.13 -15.58
C GLN A 136 -3.67 16.61 -14.94
N PRO A 137 -3.05 17.71 -15.41
CA PRO A 137 -1.97 18.37 -14.69
C PRO A 137 -2.47 18.88 -13.34
N THR A 138 -1.68 18.65 -12.28
CA THR A 138 -2.00 19.07 -10.90
C THR A 138 -0.97 20.08 -10.40
N GLN A 139 -1.35 20.89 -9.41
CA GLN A 139 -0.45 21.85 -8.80
C GLN A 139 0.59 21.15 -7.94
N GLN A 140 1.82 21.64 -7.99
CA GLN A 140 2.89 21.13 -7.13
C GLN A 140 2.55 21.43 -5.65
N GLY A 141 2.57 20.39 -4.84
CA GLY A 141 2.26 20.48 -3.39
C GLY A 141 0.77 20.50 -3.05
N ASP A 142 -0.13 20.54 -4.04
CA ASP A 142 -1.57 20.41 -3.82
C ASP A 142 -2.01 18.94 -3.89
N GLU A 143 -2.26 18.37 -2.71
CA GLU A 143 -2.73 17.00 -2.58
C GLU A 143 -4.24 16.83 -2.89
N SER A 144 -4.98 17.93 -3.00
CA SER A 144 -6.38 17.93 -3.46
C SER A 144 -6.48 17.47 -4.92
N GLY A 145 -5.38 17.62 -5.68
CA GLY A 145 -5.32 17.28 -7.09
C GLY A 145 -6.09 18.29 -7.96
N ALA A 146 -6.17 19.54 -7.52
CA ALA A 146 -6.77 20.62 -8.32
C ALA A 146 -6.06 20.72 -9.68
N ALA A 147 -6.88 20.90 -10.73
CA ALA A 147 -6.41 21.02 -12.10
C ALA A 147 -5.68 22.34 -12.33
N THR A 148 -4.50 22.31 -12.95
CA THR A 148 -3.71 23.51 -13.28
C THR A 148 -3.65 23.84 -14.77
N GLY A 149 -4.33 23.05 -15.61
CA GLY A 149 -4.31 23.26 -17.05
C GLY A 149 -5.23 22.28 -17.79
N PRO A 150 -5.24 22.32 -19.12
CA PRO A 150 -6.08 21.43 -19.90
C PRO A 150 -5.68 19.96 -19.73
N ALA A 151 -6.67 19.09 -19.78
CA ALA A 151 -6.44 17.64 -19.76
C ALA A 151 -5.66 17.21 -21.02
N GLN A 152 -4.71 16.32 -20.82
CA GLN A 152 -3.90 15.71 -21.88
C GLN A 152 -4.38 14.28 -22.14
N ARG A 153 -4.17 13.75 -23.34
CA ARG A 153 -4.47 12.36 -23.68
C ARG A 153 -3.19 11.61 -24.01
N ILE A 154 -3.03 10.43 -23.42
CA ILE A 154 -1.90 9.52 -23.68
C ILE A 154 -2.47 8.21 -24.18
N ARG A 155 -1.91 7.66 -25.27
CA ARG A 155 -2.31 6.36 -25.80
C ARG A 155 -1.36 5.28 -25.31
N ALA A 156 -1.89 4.14 -24.87
CA ALA A 156 -1.11 3.01 -24.37
C ALA A 156 -1.71 1.68 -24.78
N ARG A 157 -0.84 0.71 -25.13
CA ARG A 157 -1.23 -0.68 -25.42
C ARG A 157 -1.62 -1.43 -24.16
N PHE A 158 -0.89 -1.19 -23.09
CA PHE A 158 -1.10 -1.85 -21.80
C PHE A 158 -1.06 -0.82 -20.67
N VAL A 159 -1.94 -0.96 -19.68
CA VAL A 159 -1.98 -0.10 -18.49
C VAL A 159 -1.76 -0.94 -17.24
N HIS A 160 -0.81 -0.52 -16.40
CA HIS A 160 -0.56 -1.13 -15.10
C HIS A 160 -0.85 -0.12 -13.99
N LEU A 161 -1.93 -0.33 -13.28
CA LEU A 161 -2.37 0.52 -12.19
C LEU A 161 -1.64 0.14 -10.89
N CYS A 162 -0.78 1.04 -10.44
CA CYS A 162 0.00 0.96 -9.20
C CYS A 162 -0.39 2.10 -8.25
N THR A 163 -1.66 2.51 -8.27
CA THR A 163 -2.22 3.68 -7.57
C THR A 163 -2.34 3.50 -6.06
N GLY A 164 -2.05 2.31 -5.53
CA GLY A 164 -2.41 1.98 -4.17
C GLY A 164 -3.93 1.91 -3.99
N TYR A 165 -4.40 2.07 -2.76
CA TYR A 165 -5.83 2.05 -2.44
C TYR A 165 -6.25 3.09 -1.40
N TYR A 166 -5.38 4.04 -1.08
CA TYR A 166 -5.70 5.14 -0.17
C TYR A 166 -6.07 6.40 -0.94
N HIS A 167 -7.07 7.12 -0.41
CA HIS A 167 -7.39 8.47 -0.86
C HIS A 167 -6.35 9.44 -0.32
N TYR A 168 -5.59 10.12 -1.20
CA TYR A 168 -4.45 10.93 -0.77
C TYR A 168 -4.87 12.31 -0.27
N ALA A 169 -5.99 12.86 -0.77
CA ALA A 169 -6.43 14.19 -0.36
C ALA A 169 -6.91 14.22 1.10
N GLU A 170 -7.49 13.13 1.61
CA GLU A 170 -8.02 13.11 2.98
C GLU A 170 -8.05 11.71 3.59
N GLY A 171 -7.85 11.63 4.91
CA GLY A 171 -8.08 10.45 5.71
C GLY A 171 -9.54 10.34 6.18
N TYR A 172 -9.85 9.27 6.89
CA TYR A 172 -11.15 9.13 7.51
C TYR A 172 -11.16 9.75 8.90
N ARG A 173 -12.02 10.74 9.09
CA ARG A 173 -12.28 11.37 10.39
C ARG A 173 -13.79 11.36 10.63
N PRO A 174 -14.27 10.67 11.66
CA PRO A 174 -15.67 10.79 12.07
C PRO A 174 -15.92 12.17 12.67
N GLU A 175 -17.15 12.62 12.62
CA GLU A 175 -17.61 13.78 13.38
C GLU A 175 -17.79 13.38 14.85
N PHE A 176 -17.36 14.25 15.76
CA PHE A 176 -17.48 14.03 17.19
C PHE A 176 -18.41 15.06 17.82
N PRO A 177 -19.32 14.68 18.73
CA PRO A 177 -20.15 15.63 19.46
C PRO A 177 -19.28 16.65 20.22
N GLY A 178 -19.64 17.94 20.15
CA GLY A 178 -18.93 19.02 20.85
C GLY A 178 -17.54 19.36 20.33
N GLU A 179 -17.17 18.91 19.15
CA GLU A 179 -15.86 19.14 18.56
C GLU A 179 -15.52 20.64 18.41
N SER A 180 -16.51 21.47 18.09
CA SER A 180 -16.39 22.94 18.03
C SER A 180 -16.04 23.60 19.36
N ASP A 181 -16.32 22.93 20.48
CA ASP A 181 -16.04 23.47 21.82
C ASP A 181 -14.58 23.29 22.20
N PHE A 182 -13.87 22.34 21.58
CA PHE A 182 -12.49 22.02 21.91
C PHE A 182 -11.54 23.12 21.48
N ARG A 183 -10.77 23.64 22.45
CA ARG A 183 -9.81 24.75 22.26
C ARG A 183 -8.42 24.30 21.83
N GLY A 184 -8.13 23.00 21.92
CA GLY A 184 -6.86 22.43 21.49
C GLY A 184 -6.79 22.24 19.96
N ARG A 185 -5.72 21.59 19.52
CA ARG A 185 -5.47 21.36 18.08
C ARG A 185 -5.88 19.94 17.67
N PHE A 186 -6.67 19.82 16.61
CA PHE A 186 -6.90 18.56 15.93
C PHE A 186 -5.85 18.32 14.84
N VAL A 187 -5.34 17.08 14.78
CA VAL A 187 -4.37 16.65 13.77
C VAL A 187 -4.80 15.30 13.19
N HIS A 188 -4.81 15.17 11.86
CA HIS A 188 -4.92 13.87 11.21
C HIS A 188 -3.53 13.40 10.75
N PRO A 189 -3.09 12.16 11.05
CA PRO A 189 -1.75 11.67 10.71
C PRO A 189 -1.37 11.76 9.23
N GLN A 190 -2.34 11.62 8.33
CA GLN A 190 -2.11 11.75 6.89
C GLN A 190 -1.67 13.16 6.46
N ARG A 191 -2.02 14.18 7.26
CA ARG A 191 -1.65 15.59 7.03
C ARG A 191 -0.99 16.15 8.28
N TRP A 192 0.13 15.56 8.65
CA TRP A 192 0.89 15.99 9.82
C TRP A 192 1.52 17.36 9.55
N PRO A 193 1.21 18.40 10.37
CA PRO A 193 1.81 19.71 10.20
C PRO A 193 3.30 19.68 10.56
N GLY A 194 4.14 20.21 9.65
CA GLY A 194 5.58 20.22 9.86
C GLY A 194 6.05 21.12 11.00
N ASP A 195 5.19 22.07 11.42
CA ASP A 195 5.43 23.07 12.47
C ASP A 195 4.81 22.69 13.81
N LEU A 196 4.23 21.50 13.95
CA LEU A 196 3.55 21.09 15.16
C LEU A 196 4.54 20.83 16.30
N ASP A 197 4.62 21.76 17.26
CA ASP A 197 5.30 21.54 18.53
C ASP A 197 4.38 20.78 19.49
N HIS A 198 4.78 19.57 19.81
CA HIS A 198 4.09 18.69 20.75
C HIS A 198 4.85 18.47 22.06
N SER A 199 5.98 19.16 22.24
CA SER A 199 6.82 19.04 23.43
C SER A 199 6.07 19.57 24.68
N GLY A 200 6.08 18.80 25.75
CA GLY A 200 5.41 19.13 26.99
C GLY A 200 3.88 19.20 26.92
N LYS A 201 3.25 18.75 25.84
CA LYS A 201 1.79 18.75 25.66
C LYS A 201 1.15 17.43 26.10
N ARG A 202 -0.11 17.51 26.55
CA ARG A 202 -0.97 16.33 26.75
C ARG A 202 -1.62 15.97 25.42
N ILE A 203 -1.37 14.77 24.94
CA ILE A 203 -1.81 14.34 23.62
C ILE A 203 -2.78 13.16 23.78
N VAL A 204 -3.92 13.23 23.12
CA VAL A 204 -4.82 12.09 22.99
C VAL A 204 -4.78 11.59 21.53
N VAL A 205 -4.35 10.34 21.34
CA VAL A 205 -4.34 9.65 20.04
C VAL A 205 -5.57 8.75 19.97
N ILE A 206 -6.53 9.11 19.12
CA ILE A 206 -7.78 8.34 18.94
C ILE A 206 -7.56 7.25 17.90
N GLY A 207 -7.57 5.99 18.32
CA GLY A 207 -7.41 4.82 17.47
C GLY A 207 -6.56 3.73 18.11
N SER A 208 -6.62 2.51 17.53
CA SER A 208 -5.85 1.34 17.98
C SER A 208 -5.07 0.66 16.84
N GLY A 209 -5.11 1.21 15.62
CA GLY A 209 -4.44 0.63 14.45
C GLY A 209 -2.94 0.96 14.37
N ALA A 210 -2.28 0.51 13.29
CA ALA A 210 -0.85 0.66 13.07
C ALA A 210 -0.35 2.11 13.24
N THR A 211 -1.11 3.10 12.80
CA THR A 211 -0.76 4.53 12.98
C THR A 211 -0.72 4.94 14.44
N ALA A 212 -1.73 4.52 15.24
CA ALA A 212 -1.78 4.87 16.67
C ALA A 212 -0.62 4.22 17.45
N VAL A 213 -0.39 2.91 17.27
CA VAL A 213 0.69 2.18 17.96
C VAL A 213 2.10 2.64 17.55
N THR A 214 2.21 3.32 16.41
CA THR A 214 3.46 3.94 15.93
C THR A 214 3.64 5.35 16.55
N LEU A 215 2.57 6.17 16.55
CA LEU A 215 2.63 7.55 17.05
C LEU A 215 2.83 7.63 18.55
N VAL A 216 2.14 6.77 19.32
CA VAL A 216 2.14 6.84 20.78
C VAL A 216 3.55 6.78 21.37
N PRO A 217 4.39 5.78 21.10
CA PRO A 217 5.74 5.71 21.65
C PRO A 217 6.64 6.84 21.14
N GLU A 218 6.44 7.33 19.92
CA GLU A 218 7.25 8.39 19.36
C GLU A 218 6.94 9.75 20.00
N LEU A 219 5.66 10.10 20.09
CA LEU A 219 5.22 11.32 20.74
C LEU A 219 5.55 11.34 22.25
N ALA A 220 5.49 10.17 22.90
CA ALA A 220 5.81 10.02 24.31
C ALA A 220 7.28 10.31 24.68
N LYS A 221 8.16 10.50 23.69
CA LYS A 221 9.56 10.90 23.94
C LYS A 221 9.69 12.35 24.41
N THR A 222 8.79 13.22 24.00
CA THR A 222 8.87 14.68 24.26
C THR A 222 7.58 15.28 24.80
N ALA A 223 6.42 14.65 24.61
CA ALA A 223 5.15 15.08 25.19
C ALA A 223 5.15 14.95 26.71
N ALA A 224 4.33 15.74 27.40
CA ALA A 224 4.10 15.58 28.84
C ALA A 224 3.46 14.23 29.15
N HIS A 225 2.48 13.82 28.36
CA HIS A 225 1.85 12.50 28.41
C HIS A 225 1.08 12.21 27.12
N VAL A 226 1.08 10.96 26.69
CA VAL A 226 0.30 10.50 25.51
C VAL A 226 -0.73 9.46 25.95
N THR A 227 -2.01 9.75 25.72
CA THR A 227 -3.10 8.80 25.96
C THR A 227 -3.57 8.22 24.62
N GLN A 228 -3.44 6.92 24.45
CA GLN A 228 -4.12 6.21 23.37
C GLN A 228 -5.56 5.95 23.77
N LEU A 229 -6.52 6.59 23.10
CA LEU A 229 -7.95 6.34 23.28
C LEU A 229 -8.46 5.39 22.19
N GLN A 230 -8.96 4.24 22.59
CA GLN A 230 -9.47 3.23 21.68
C GLN A 230 -10.87 2.76 22.08
N ARG A 231 -11.74 2.58 21.09
CA ARG A 231 -13.07 1.99 21.30
C ARG A 231 -12.99 0.49 21.54
N SER A 232 -12.08 -0.18 20.85
CA SER A 232 -11.79 -1.61 20.97
C SER A 232 -10.28 -1.84 20.82
N PRO A 233 -9.72 -2.82 21.54
CA PRO A 233 -8.31 -3.17 21.42
C PRO A 233 -7.98 -3.78 20.07
N THR A 234 -6.68 -3.80 19.75
CA THR A 234 -6.10 -4.54 18.62
C THR A 234 -5.02 -5.49 19.11
N TYR A 235 -4.67 -6.50 18.31
CA TYR A 235 -3.51 -7.33 18.58
C TYR A 235 -2.23 -6.56 18.30
N VAL A 236 -1.33 -6.50 19.27
CA VAL A 236 -0.02 -5.86 19.16
C VAL A 236 1.06 -6.89 19.48
N VAL A 237 2.04 -7.02 18.60
CA VAL A 237 3.15 -7.96 18.71
C VAL A 237 4.46 -7.20 18.71
N SER A 238 5.30 -7.44 19.72
CA SER A 238 6.67 -6.96 19.74
C SER A 238 7.56 -7.84 18.87
N GLN A 239 8.36 -7.24 18.01
CA GLN A 239 9.38 -7.93 17.23
C GLN A 239 10.70 -7.16 17.27
N PRO A 240 11.86 -7.86 17.19
CA PRO A 240 13.15 -7.18 17.11
C PRO A 240 13.22 -6.23 15.91
N GLY A 241 13.72 -5.01 16.12
CA GLY A 241 13.96 -4.03 15.06
C GLY A 241 15.00 -4.49 14.03
N GLU A 242 15.90 -5.43 14.42
CA GLU A 242 16.84 -6.11 13.55
C GLU A 242 16.58 -7.61 13.47
N ASP A 243 16.78 -8.20 12.31
CA ASP A 243 16.69 -9.65 12.15
C ASP A 243 17.93 -10.33 12.77
N ARG A 244 17.71 -11.03 13.90
CA ARG A 244 18.80 -11.69 14.66
C ARG A 244 19.55 -12.74 13.84
N ILE A 245 18.86 -13.46 12.95
CA ILE A 245 19.46 -14.48 12.08
C ILE A 245 20.26 -13.80 10.97
N ALA A 246 19.73 -12.72 10.38
CA ALA A 246 20.48 -11.93 9.41
C ALA A 246 21.77 -11.37 10.03
N ARG A 247 21.68 -10.83 11.25
CA ARG A 247 22.86 -10.33 11.98
C ARG A 247 23.90 -11.44 12.23
N ALA A 248 23.47 -12.60 12.74
CA ALA A 248 24.36 -13.71 13.01
C ALA A 248 25.06 -14.26 11.74
N LEU A 249 24.34 -14.29 10.63
CA LEU A 249 24.87 -14.80 9.36
C LEU A 249 25.62 -13.76 8.52
N SER A 250 25.51 -12.47 8.84
CA SER A 250 26.15 -11.40 8.06
C SER A 250 27.67 -11.42 8.09
N SER A 251 28.25 -11.99 9.14
CA SER A 251 29.71 -12.22 9.24
C SER A 251 30.20 -13.46 8.48
N LEU A 252 29.28 -14.37 8.14
CA LEU A 252 29.61 -15.67 7.52
C LEU A 252 29.24 -15.72 6.04
N LEU A 253 28.21 -14.98 5.62
CA LEU A 253 27.68 -15.03 4.27
C LEU A 253 27.77 -13.66 3.57
N PRO A 254 28.21 -13.64 2.29
CA PRO A 254 28.15 -12.41 1.50
C PRO A 254 26.70 -12.00 1.22
N ALA A 255 26.45 -10.70 1.12
CA ALA A 255 25.11 -10.13 0.94
C ALA A 255 24.25 -10.78 -0.16
N PRO A 256 24.79 -11.18 -1.35
CA PRO A 256 23.99 -11.86 -2.38
C PRO A 256 23.39 -13.21 -1.95
N LEU A 257 24.00 -13.89 -0.98
CA LEU A 257 23.49 -15.16 -0.43
C LEU A 257 22.63 -14.91 0.81
N LEU A 258 23.03 -13.96 1.65
CA LEU A 258 22.32 -13.64 2.89
C LEU A 258 20.89 -13.15 2.61
N PHE A 259 20.74 -12.19 1.70
CA PHE A 259 19.42 -11.59 1.43
C PHE A 259 18.35 -12.61 1.00
N PRO A 260 18.57 -13.47 -0.01
CA PRO A 260 17.55 -14.44 -0.41
C PRO A 260 17.25 -15.46 0.68
N LEU A 261 18.24 -15.87 1.46
CA LEU A 261 18.05 -16.81 2.57
C LEU A 261 17.12 -16.22 3.64
N VAL A 262 17.41 -15.00 4.11
CA VAL A 262 16.60 -14.32 5.11
C VAL A 262 15.22 -13.98 4.56
N ARG A 263 15.13 -13.52 3.30
CA ARG A 263 13.86 -13.27 2.63
C ARG A 263 12.97 -14.51 2.62
N TRP A 264 13.49 -15.67 2.22
CA TRP A 264 12.73 -16.91 2.22
C TRP A 264 12.34 -17.37 3.61
N LYS A 265 13.21 -17.24 4.60
CA LYS A 265 12.89 -17.50 6.01
C LYS A 265 11.68 -16.64 6.44
N ASN A 266 11.70 -15.33 6.17
CA ASN A 266 10.63 -14.41 6.57
C ASN A 266 9.33 -14.68 5.81
N ILE A 267 9.39 -15.04 4.51
CA ILE A 267 8.22 -15.48 3.74
C ILE A 267 7.58 -16.73 4.38
N LEU A 268 8.38 -17.75 4.66
CA LEU A 268 7.88 -18.99 5.24
C LEU A 268 7.30 -18.76 6.64
N TYR A 269 7.93 -17.90 7.44
CA TYR A 269 7.42 -17.48 8.74
C TYR A 269 6.07 -16.76 8.61
N ALA A 270 5.94 -15.79 7.71
CA ALA A 270 4.69 -15.05 7.50
C ALA A 270 3.57 -15.97 7.02
N VAL A 271 3.84 -16.86 6.04
CA VAL A 271 2.86 -17.81 5.53
C VAL A 271 2.44 -18.82 6.61
N GLY A 272 3.41 -19.36 7.35
CA GLY A 272 3.16 -20.34 8.41
C GLY A 272 2.40 -19.75 9.61
N SER A 273 2.79 -18.57 10.07
CA SER A 273 2.13 -17.88 11.19
C SER A 273 0.69 -17.49 10.83
N PHE A 274 0.47 -17.00 9.61
CA PHE A 274 -0.89 -16.74 9.12
C PHE A 274 -1.72 -18.01 9.02
N ALA A 275 -1.19 -19.09 8.45
CA ALA A 275 -1.89 -20.37 8.37
C ALA A 275 -2.24 -20.93 9.75
N LEU A 276 -1.32 -20.84 10.71
CA LEU A 276 -1.55 -21.25 12.09
C LEU A 276 -2.65 -20.42 12.76
N SER A 277 -2.64 -19.11 12.55
CA SER A 277 -3.67 -18.21 13.09
C SER A 277 -5.07 -18.50 12.55
N ARG A 278 -5.18 -18.94 11.30
CA ARG A 278 -6.46 -19.35 10.70
C ARG A 278 -6.89 -20.74 11.16
N TRP A 279 -5.95 -21.63 11.45
CA TRP A 279 -6.23 -22.99 11.91
C TRP A 279 -6.53 -23.06 13.41
N LYS A 280 -5.75 -22.34 14.24
CA LYS A 280 -5.89 -22.32 15.70
C LYS A 280 -5.91 -20.88 16.24
N PRO A 281 -6.96 -20.09 15.94
CA PRO A 281 -7.00 -18.66 16.26
C PRO A 281 -6.88 -18.37 17.75
N GLN A 282 -7.52 -19.19 18.60
CA GLN A 282 -7.48 -18.99 20.05
C GLN A 282 -6.09 -19.22 20.65
N LEU A 283 -5.33 -20.20 20.13
CA LEU A 283 -3.97 -20.46 20.56
C LEU A 283 -3.07 -19.26 20.22
N VAL A 284 -3.15 -18.78 18.99
CA VAL A 284 -2.33 -17.64 18.54
C VAL A 284 -2.74 -16.37 19.29
N ALA A 285 -4.04 -16.12 19.47
CA ALA A 285 -4.53 -15.01 20.29
C ALA A 285 -3.98 -15.07 21.74
N GLY A 286 -4.04 -16.25 22.37
CA GLY A 286 -3.49 -16.44 23.70
C GLY A 286 -1.99 -16.17 23.79
N GLN A 287 -1.22 -16.60 22.79
CA GLN A 287 0.22 -16.31 22.71
C GLN A 287 0.51 -14.81 22.57
N ILE A 288 -0.20 -14.10 21.67
CA ILE A 288 -0.02 -12.64 21.48
C ILE A 288 -0.33 -11.90 22.78
N ILE A 289 -1.43 -12.25 23.46
CA ILE A 289 -1.82 -11.62 24.72
C ILE A 289 -0.79 -11.92 25.83
N ALA A 290 -0.27 -13.14 25.89
CA ALA A 290 0.77 -13.52 26.87
C ALA A 290 2.08 -12.75 26.61
N MET A 291 2.47 -12.55 25.36
CA MET A 291 3.64 -11.70 25.00
C MET A 291 3.44 -10.26 25.46
N ALA A 292 2.29 -9.66 25.16
CA ALA A 292 1.98 -8.29 25.62
C ALA A 292 2.00 -8.19 27.16
N LYS A 293 1.46 -9.18 27.86
CA LYS A 293 1.49 -9.24 29.34
C LYS A 293 2.90 -9.29 29.90
N ALA A 294 3.82 -10.00 29.24
CA ALA A 294 5.20 -10.13 29.67
C ALA A 294 6.01 -8.82 29.54
N GLU A 295 5.59 -7.92 28.68
CA GLU A 295 6.26 -6.62 28.43
C GLU A 295 5.65 -5.46 29.24
N LEU A 296 4.52 -5.68 29.93
CA LEU A 296 3.79 -4.67 30.69
C LEU A 296 4.01 -4.83 32.21
N PRO A 297 3.82 -3.76 33.00
CA PRO A 297 3.97 -3.84 34.44
C PRO A 297 3.03 -4.87 35.10
N PRO A 298 3.44 -5.47 36.22
CA PRO A 298 2.55 -6.31 37.01
C PRO A 298 1.25 -5.58 37.37
N GLY A 299 0.11 -6.27 37.19
CA GLY A 299 -1.21 -5.70 37.48
C GLY A 299 -1.83 -4.87 36.35
N TYR A 300 -1.13 -4.66 35.22
CA TYR A 300 -1.72 -3.98 34.07
C TYR A 300 -2.89 -4.76 33.48
N ASP A 301 -4.03 -4.11 33.19
CA ASP A 301 -5.23 -4.77 32.65
C ASP A 301 -5.10 -5.06 31.16
N VAL A 302 -4.32 -6.08 30.83
CA VAL A 302 -4.12 -6.59 29.46
C VAL A 302 -5.44 -7.06 28.86
N SER A 303 -6.34 -7.60 29.67
CA SER A 303 -7.64 -8.10 29.19
C SER A 303 -8.50 -6.99 28.62
N ARG A 304 -8.48 -5.81 29.22
CA ARG A 304 -9.22 -4.63 28.77
C ARG A 304 -8.58 -3.94 27.57
N HIS A 305 -7.23 -3.86 27.55
CA HIS A 305 -6.53 -2.97 26.64
C HIS A 305 -5.88 -3.68 25.44
N PHE A 306 -5.64 -4.99 25.50
CA PHE A 306 -4.93 -5.77 24.48
C PHE A 306 -5.62 -7.09 24.05
N LYS A 307 -6.85 -7.34 24.51
CA LYS A 307 -7.62 -8.54 24.12
C LYS A 307 -8.78 -8.13 23.21
N PRO A 308 -8.61 -8.19 21.87
CA PRO A 308 -9.71 -7.98 20.92
C PRO A 308 -10.80 -9.04 21.03
N THR A 309 -12.00 -8.71 20.54
CA THR A 309 -13.14 -9.64 20.45
C THR A 309 -13.13 -10.48 19.18
N TYR A 310 -12.21 -10.23 18.26
CA TYR A 310 -12.03 -10.92 16.98
C TYR A 310 -10.75 -11.76 16.97
N GLY A 311 -10.64 -12.68 16.00
CA GLY A 311 -9.46 -13.52 15.84
C GLY A 311 -8.26 -12.78 15.21
N PRO A 312 -7.01 -13.25 15.44
CA PRO A 312 -5.84 -12.71 14.75
C PRO A 312 -6.02 -12.77 13.22
N TRP A 313 -5.73 -11.67 12.52
CA TRP A 313 -5.90 -11.50 11.08
C TRP A 313 -7.35 -11.41 10.56
N ASP A 314 -8.36 -11.38 11.41
CA ASP A 314 -9.69 -10.87 11.01
C ASP A 314 -9.64 -9.35 10.81
N GLN A 315 -8.75 -8.69 11.58
CA GLN A 315 -8.23 -7.35 11.36
C GLN A 315 -6.70 -7.41 11.44
N ARG A 316 -6.03 -6.29 11.12
CA ARG A 316 -4.57 -6.26 11.11
C ARG A 316 -3.98 -6.50 12.49
N VAL A 317 -2.99 -7.36 12.57
CA VAL A 317 -2.10 -7.48 13.74
C VAL A 317 -1.04 -6.39 13.62
N CYS A 318 -0.93 -5.51 14.61
CA CYS A 318 0.05 -4.44 14.64
C CYS A 318 1.40 -4.95 15.17
N VAL A 319 2.49 -4.53 14.55
CA VAL A 319 3.85 -4.88 14.97
C VAL A 319 4.56 -3.64 15.50
N VAL A 320 5.18 -3.77 16.67
CA VAL A 320 6.00 -2.72 17.29
C VAL A 320 7.44 -3.20 17.45
N PRO A 321 8.44 -2.41 16.99
CA PRO A 321 9.84 -2.79 17.11
C PRO A 321 10.30 -2.70 18.58
N ASP A 322 10.97 -3.74 19.02
CA ASP A 322 11.61 -3.82 20.34
C ASP A 322 10.67 -3.46 21.52
N GLY A 323 9.35 -3.62 21.32
CA GLY A 323 8.35 -3.33 22.35
C GLY A 323 8.24 -1.86 22.73
N ASP A 324 8.52 -0.93 21.83
CA ASP A 324 8.56 0.51 22.11
C ASP A 324 7.28 1.06 22.73
N LEU A 325 6.09 0.62 22.26
CA LEU A 325 4.80 0.97 22.85
C LEU A 325 4.70 0.49 24.31
N PHE A 326 5.04 -0.77 24.57
CA PHE A 326 4.98 -1.34 25.90
C PHE A 326 5.96 -0.65 26.85
N LYS A 327 7.14 -0.30 26.36
CA LYS A 327 8.14 0.48 27.10
C LYS A 327 7.64 1.90 27.47
N ALA A 328 6.95 2.57 26.54
CA ALA A 328 6.36 3.89 26.81
C ALA A 328 5.29 3.81 27.90
N ILE A 329 4.45 2.78 27.88
CA ILE A 329 3.43 2.51 28.89
C ILE A 329 4.11 2.19 30.25
N SER A 330 5.10 1.31 30.26
CA SER A 330 5.80 0.89 31.49
C SER A 330 6.56 2.03 32.16
N ARG A 331 7.02 3.03 31.38
CA ARG A 331 7.66 4.25 31.92
C ARG A 331 6.67 5.30 32.42
N GLY A 332 5.37 5.09 32.20
CA GLY A 332 4.34 6.06 32.55
C GLY A 332 4.23 7.26 31.61
N SER A 333 5.02 7.32 30.52
CA SER A 333 4.96 8.41 29.52
C SER A 333 3.79 8.25 28.55
N ALA A 334 3.20 7.06 28.48
CA ALA A 334 1.98 6.78 27.73
C ALA A 334 1.00 5.94 28.53
N SER A 335 -0.29 6.03 28.19
CA SER A 335 -1.36 5.21 28.74
C SER A 335 -2.36 4.79 27.67
N ILE A 336 -3.09 3.69 27.89
CA ILE A 336 -4.20 3.28 27.03
C ILE A 336 -5.51 3.38 27.79
N VAL A 337 -6.50 4.01 27.18
CA VAL A 337 -7.88 4.08 27.65
C VAL A 337 -8.77 3.38 26.62
N THR A 338 -9.49 2.36 27.07
CA THR A 338 -10.47 1.63 26.24
C THR A 338 -11.87 2.08 26.66
N ASP A 339 -12.44 3.01 25.85
CA ASP A 339 -13.74 3.61 26.10
C ASP A 339 -14.26 4.30 24.82
N THR A 340 -15.50 4.78 24.86
CA THR A 340 -16.12 5.55 23.78
C THR A 340 -16.21 7.03 24.14
N ILE A 341 -16.12 7.87 23.10
CA ILE A 341 -16.24 9.33 23.25
C ILE A 341 -17.72 9.68 23.39
N GLU A 342 -18.07 10.35 24.49
CA GLU A 342 -19.37 10.97 24.67
C GLU A 342 -19.41 12.31 23.93
N ARG A 343 -18.48 13.22 24.26
CA ARG A 343 -18.34 14.51 23.61
C ARG A 343 -16.99 15.15 23.87
N PHE A 344 -16.64 16.12 23.04
CA PHE A 344 -15.54 17.03 23.31
C PHE A 344 -15.96 18.15 24.26
N LEU A 345 -15.01 18.60 25.05
CA LEU A 345 -15.06 19.72 26.01
C LEU A 345 -13.96 20.73 25.64
N PRO A 346 -14.01 21.98 26.15
CA PRO A 346 -12.97 22.99 25.85
C PRO A 346 -11.54 22.54 26.14
N GLU A 347 -11.32 21.67 27.10
CA GLU A 347 -9.97 21.25 27.54
C GLU A 347 -9.70 19.76 27.39
N GLY A 348 -10.55 19.02 26.66
CA GLY A 348 -10.36 17.58 26.49
C GLY A 348 -11.57 16.81 25.99
N ILE A 349 -11.65 15.55 26.36
CA ILE A 349 -12.65 14.60 25.88
C ILE A 349 -13.37 13.97 27.06
N ARG A 350 -14.70 14.07 27.10
CA ARG A 350 -15.55 13.30 28.02
C ARG A 350 -15.83 11.94 27.41
N LEU A 351 -15.66 10.91 28.20
CA LEU A 351 -15.91 9.52 27.85
C LEU A 351 -17.28 9.07 28.36
N THR A 352 -17.83 8.03 27.74
CA THR A 352 -19.12 7.44 28.14
C THR A 352 -19.12 6.91 29.58
N SER A 353 -17.95 6.51 30.11
CA SER A 353 -17.79 6.14 31.53
C SER A 353 -17.92 7.33 32.50
N GLY A 354 -18.04 8.56 32.00
CA GLY A 354 -18.00 9.78 32.77
C GLY A 354 -16.61 10.34 33.04
N ALA A 355 -15.54 9.62 32.74
CA ALA A 355 -14.17 10.11 32.88
C ALA A 355 -13.88 11.21 31.82
N THR A 356 -12.96 12.12 32.19
CA THR A 356 -12.50 13.19 31.29
C THR A 356 -11.02 13.01 31.00
N LEU A 357 -10.63 13.04 29.73
CA LEU A 357 -9.24 13.03 29.28
C LEU A 357 -8.83 14.46 28.90
N PRO A 358 -7.94 15.11 29.69
CA PRO A 358 -7.42 16.42 29.33
C PRO A 358 -6.51 16.28 28.09
N ALA A 359 -6.64 17.21 27.14
CA ALA A 359 -5.86 17.20 25.91
C ALA A 359 -5.54 18.62 25.45
N ASP A 360 -4.31 18.85 25.01
CA ASP A 360 -3.88 20.05 24.30
C ASP A 360 -3.87 19.80 22.80
N ILE A 361 -3.59 18.53 22.41
CA ILE A 361 -3.60 18.06 21.01
C ILE A 361 -4.38 16.76 20.93
N VAL A 362 -5.27 16.65 19.93
CA VAL A 362 -5.98 15.43 19.60
C VAL A 362 -5.56 14.95 18.23
N VAL A 363 -5.00 13.74 18.18
CA VAL A 363 -4.61 13.08 16.92
C VAL A 363 -5.65 12.05 16.52
N THR A 364 -6.33 12.28 15.40
CA THR A 364 -7.38 11.39 14.88
C THR A 364 -6.78 10.29 14.01
N ALA A 365 -6.21 9.25 14.65
CA ALA A 365 -5.70 8.03 13.97
C ALA A 365 -6.85 7.05 13.66
N THR A 366 -7.97 7.57 13.16
CA THR A 366 -9.25 6.87 13.00
C THR A 366 -9.39 6.12 11.67
N GLY A 367 -8.31 6.06 10.89
CA GLY A 367 -8.21 5.29 9.66
C GLY A 367 -8.18 6.14 8.40
N LEU A 368 -8.26 5.44 7.26
CA LEU A 368 -8.09 6.01 5.94
C LEU A 368 -9.36 5.86 5.11
N LYS A 369 -9.49 6.67 4.07
CA LYS A 369 -10.47 6.44 3.00
C LYS A 369 -9.84 5.57 1.93
N VAL A 370 -10.58 4.58 1.45
CA VAL A 370 -10.14 3.69 0.36
C VAL A 370 -10.72 4.20 -0.96
N VAL A 371 -9.89 4.18 -1.99
CA VAL A 371 -10.27 4.53 -3.35
C VAL A 371 -9.68 3.52 -4.32
N ALA A 372 -10.50 3.01 -5.24
CA ALA A 372 -10.02 2.13 -6.30
C ALA A 372 -9.45 2.95 -7.47
N LEU A 373 -8.45 2.38 -8.16
CA LEU A 373 -7.84 2.93 -9.39
C LEU A 373 -7.37 4.41 -9.27
N GLY A 374 -7.09 4.88 -8.05
CA GLY A 374 -6.77 6.30 -7.81
C GLY A 374 -7.94 7.27 -8.09
N GLY A 375 -9.18 6.77 -8.19
CA GLY A 375 -10.38 7.53 -8.49
C GLY A 375 -10.63 7.77 -9.98
N ALA A 376 -9.88 7.11 -10.87
CA ALA A 376 -10.10 7.22 -12.31
C ALA A 376 -11.37 6.49 -12.76
N ALA A 377 -12.17 7.13 -13.63
CA ALA A 377 -13.28 6.50 -14.32
C ALA A 377 -12.78 5.57 -15.44
N VAL A 378 -13.57 4.55 -15.77
CA VAL A 378 -13.22 3.58 -16.82
C VAL A 378 -14.36 3.44 -17.81
N THR A 379 -14.05 3.43 -19.10
CA THR A 379 -14.99 3.09 -20.18
C THR A 379 -14.38 2.03 -21.10
N VAL A 380 -15.21 1.14 -21.64
CA VAL A 380 -14.86 0.17 -22.65
C VAL A 380 -15.79 0.35 -23.84
N ASP A 381 -15.24 0.66 -25.02
CA ASP A 381 -16.00 0.96 -26.24
C ASP A 381 -17.14 1.99 -26.01
N GLY A 382 -16.84 3.02 -25.22
CA GLY A 382 -17.76 4.10 -24.86
C GLY A 382 -18.71 3.80 -23.69
N ALA A 383 -18.85 2.53 -23.29
CA ALA A 383 -19.70 2.15 -22.17
C ALA A 383 -18.96 2.32 -20.80
N PRO A 384 -19.57 2.99 -19.80
CA PRO A 384 -18.96 3.11 -18.48
C PRO A 384 -18.88 1.76 -17.77
N VAL A 385 -17.81 1.54 -17.01
CA VAL A 385 -17.59 0.33 -16.22
C VAL A 385 -17.67 0.65 -14.74
N ALA A 386 -18.64 0.05 -14.06
CA ALA A 386 -18.68 0.06 -12.60
C ALA A 386 -17.72 -1.00 -12.05
N LEU A 387 -16.75 -0.59 -11.25
CA LEU A 387 -15.73 -1.51 -10.72
C LEU A 387 -16.32 -2.64 -9.88
N ARG A 388 -17.41 -2.36 -9.17
CA ARG A 388 -18.15 -3.34 -8.37
C ARG A 388 -18.61 -4.55 -9.21
N ASP A 389 -18.90 -4.33 -10.49
CA ASP A 389 -19.37 -5.37 -11.41
C ASP A 389 -18.20 -6.18 -12.02
N THR A 390 -16.97 -5.78 -11.74
CA THR A 390 -15.77 -6.51 -12.19
C THR A 390 -15.30 -7.51 -11.16
N MET A 391 -14.67 -8.58 -11.63
CA MET A 391 -14.07 -9.63 -10.79
C MET A 391 -12.58 -9.73 -11.07
N VAL A 392 -11.79 -9.89 -10.00
CA VAL A 392 -10.33 -9.97 -10.11
C VAL A 392 -9.91 -11.37 -10.58
N HIS A 393 -9.21 -11.42 -11.72
CA HIS A 393 -8.61 -12.62 -12.28
C HIS A 393 -7.15 -12.74 -11.87
N ARG A 394 -6.77 -13.89 -11.28
CA ARG A 394 -5.41 -14.20 -10.76
C ARG A 394 -4.83 -13.10 -9.85
N GLY A 395 -5.70 -12.35 -9.18
CA GLY A 395 -5.29 -11.26 -8.30
C GLY A 395 -4.66 -10.05 -9.00
N ALA A 396 -4.83 -9.91 -10.32
CA ALA A 396 -4.15 -8.89 -11.12
C ALA A 396 -5.03 -8.21 -12.17
N MET A 397 -5.72 -8.95 -13.04
CA MET A 397 -6.60 -8.38 -14.07
C MET A 397 -8.02 -8.20 -13.54
N LEU A 398 -8.76 -7.29 -14.14
CA LEU A 398 -10.20 -7.12 -13.90
C LEU A 398 -11.00 -7.67 -15.08
N SER A 399 -12.08 -8.40 -14.81
CA SER A 399 -12.91 -8.96 -15.85
C SER A 399 -13.47 -7.88 -16.77
N GLY A 400 -13.47 -8.13 -18.08
CA GLY A 400 -13.95 -7.20 -19.10
C GLY A 400 -13.04 -6.01 -19.40
N LEU A 401 -11.90 -5.83 -18.71
CA LEU A 401 -10.95 -4.75 -18.96
C LEU A 401 -9.71 -5.26 -19.67
N PRO A 402 -9.60 -5.07 -21.02
CA PRO A 402 -8.50 -5.58 -21.79
C PRO A 402 -7.18 -4.88 -21.46
N ASN A 403 -6.06 -5.62 -21.48
CA ASN A 403 -4.70 -5.07 -21.30
C ASN A 403 -4.55 -4.15 -20.08
N LEU A 404 -5.34 -4.40 -19.01
CA LEU A 404 -5.28 -3.65 -17.76
C LEU A 404 -4.98 -4.58 -16.60
N VAL A 405 -4.00 -4.19 -15.79
CA VAL A 405 -3.61 -4.88 -14.57
C VAL A 405 -3.61 -3.91 -13.40
N LEU A 406 -4.09 -4.37 -12.25
CA LEU A 406 -4.13 -3.65 -10.99
C LEU A 406 -3.21 -4.34 -9.97
N THR A 407 -2.33 -3.58 -9.35
CA THR A 407 -1.54 -4.07 -8.21
C THR A 407 -2.21 -3.76 -6.89
N ILE A 408 -2.61 -4.82 -6.18
CA ILE A 408 -3.00 -4.78 -4.78
C ILE A 408 -2.11 -5.76 -4.02
N GLY A 409 -1.50 -5.33 -2.92
CA GLY A 409 -0.62 -6.16 -2.09
C GLY A 409 -1.37 -7.13 -1.18
N TYR A 410 -0.61 -7.75 -0.27
CA TYR A 410 -1.16 -8.60 0.78
C TYR A 410 -1.69 -7.78 1.97
N THR A 411 -2.71 -8.28 2.63
CA THR A 411 -3.18 -7.75 3.91
C THR A 411 -2.42 -8.33 5.10
N ASN A 412 -1.78 -9.49 4.92
CA ASN A 412 -1.12 -10.31 5.95
C ASN A 412 0.39 -10.49 5.73
N ALA A 413 0.96 -9.84 4.73
CA ALA A 413 2.38 -9.92 4.42
C ALA A 413 2.85 -8.63 3.73
N SER A 414 4.14 -8.54 3.44
CA SER A 414 4.71 -7.38 2.75
C SER A 414 4.07 -7.14 1.39
N TRP A 415 3.73 -5.88 1.14
CA TRP A 415 3.11 -5.42 -0.11
C TRP A 415 3.92 -5.76 -1.35
N THR A 416 5.24 -5.59 -1.27
CA THR A 416 6.17 -5.78 -2.39
C THR A 416 6.21 -7.21 -2.89
N LEU A 417 5.99 -8.18 -2.01
CA LEU A 417 5.97 -9.58 -2.42
C LEU A 417 4.97 -9.83 -3.55
N ARG A 418 3.78 -9.24 -3.45
CA ARG A 418 2.76 -9.39 -4.50
C ARG A 418 3.00 -8.44 -5.67
N ALA A 419 3.45 -7.22 -5.40
CA ALA A 419 3.78 -6.25 -6.45
C ALA A 419 4.85 -6.80 -7.41
N ASP A 420 5.90 -7.44 -6.89
CA ASP A 420 6.93 -8.13 -7.69
C ASP A 420 6.34 -9.24 -8.58
N LEU A 421 5.41 -10.04 -8.05
CA LEU A 421 4.77 -11.12 -8.80
C LEU A 421 3.86 -10.58 -9.91
N ILE A 422 3.09 -9.53 -9.63
CA ILE A 422 2.21 -8.89 -10.62
C ILE A 422 3.04 -8.21 -11.71
N ALA A 423 4.14 -7.54 -11.37
CA ALA A 423 5.05 -6.96 -12.36
C ALA A 423 5.58 -8.01 -13.35
N GLN A 424 6.00 -9.18 -12.83
CA GLN A 424 6.43 -10.31 -13.68
C GLN A 424 5.29 -10.89 -14.52
N TYR A 425 4.08 -10.92 -13.95
CA TYR A 425 2.90 -11.39 -14.68
C TYR A 425 2.56 -10.48 -15.87
N VAL A 426 2.64 -9.15 -15.72
CA VAL A 426 2.49 -8.19 -16.84
C VAL A 426 3.50 -8.46 -17.94
N VAL A 427 4.77 -8.64 -17.60
CA VAL A 427 5.82 -8.99 -18.59
C VAL A 427 5.48 -10.30 -19.33
N ARG A 428 4.99 -11.31 -18.62
CA ARG A 428 4.56 -12.58 -19.24
C ARG A 428 3.40 -12.40 -20.18
N LEU A 429 2.39 -11.58 -19.83
CA LEU A 429 1.26 -11.26 -20.70
C LEU A 429 1.71 -10.56 -21.97
N VAL A 430 2.55 -9.52 -21.86
CA VAL A 430 3.08 -8.79 -23.03
C VAL A 430 3.92 -9.69 -23.94
N LYS A 431 4.78 -10.53 -23.38
CA LYS A 431 5.53 -11.54 -24.15
C LYS A 431 4.61 -12.55 -24.83
N ARG A 432 3.49 -12.92 -24.18
CA ARG A 432 2.53 -13.87 -24.76
C ARG A 432 1.69 -13.26 -25.86
N LEU A 433 1.27 -11.99 -25.72
CA LEU A 433 0.62 -11.24 -26.80
C LEU A 433 1.46 -11.26 -28.07
N ALA A 434 2.75 -10.90 -27.96
CA ALA A 434 3.66 -10.92 -29.09
C ALA A 434 3.82 -12.30 -29.73
N ARG A 435 3.90 -13.38 -28.93
CA ARG A 435 4.03 -14.76 -29.45
C ARG A 435 2.77 -15.29 -30.14
N LYS A 436 1.58 -14.80 -29.69
CA LYS A 436 0.29 -15.20 -30.27
C LYS A 436 -0.14 -14.30 -31.44
N ASP A 437 0.65 -13.27 -31.73
CA ASP A 437 0.28 -12.23 -32.68
C ASP A 437 -1.11 -11.65 -32.36
N ALA A 438 -1.33 -11.39 -31.07
CA ALA A 438 -2.56 -10.85 -30.52
C ALA A 438 -2.35 -9.40 -30.05
N ASP A 439 -3.36 -8.57 -30.23
CA ASP A 439 -3.29 -7.15 -29.84
C ASP A 439 -3.66 -6.93 -28.37
N TYR A 440 -4.56 -7.76 -27.85
CA TYR A 440 -4.98 -7.61 -26.46
C TYR A 440 -5.35 -8.93 -25.79
N VAL A 441 -5.33 -8.90 -24.46
CA VAL A 441 -5.76 -9.98 -23.58
C VAL A 441 -6.85 -9.46 -22.64
N VAL A 442 -7.93 -10.23 -22.49
CA VAL A 442 -9.05 -9.90 -21.60
C VAL A 442 -9.45 -11.13 -20.80
N ALA A 443 -9.75 -10.92 -19.52
CA ALA A 443 -10.37 -11.94 -18.67
C ALA A 443 -11.89 -11.81 -18.76
N GLU A 444 -12.58 -12.87 -19.15
CA GLU A 444 -14.04 -12.90 -19.25
C GLU A 444 -14.62 -13.69 -18.08
N ARG A 445 -15.56 -13.07 -17.37
CA ARG A 445 -16.16 -13.65 -16.19
C ARG A 445 -17.01 -14.88 -16.54
N ASP A 446 -16.81 -15.96 -15.80
CA ASP A 446 -17.70 -17.12 -15.79
C ASP A 446 -18.91 -16.79 -14.86
N PRO A 447 -20.14 -16.73 -15.39
CA PRO A 447 -21.33 -16.46 -14.59
C PRO A 447 -21.58 -17.47 -13.46
N ALA A 448 -21.03 -18.69 -13.57
CA ALA A 448 -21.14 -19.74 -12.56
C ALA A 448 -20.21 -19.56 -11.36
N VAL A 449 -19.34 -18.53 -11.37
CA VAL A 449 -18.45 -18.22 -10.25
C VAL A 449 -19.17 -17.31 -9.26
N ALA A 450 -19.30 -17.78 -8.01
CA ALA A 450 -19.91 -17.01 -6.94
C ALA A 450 -19.03 -15.83 -6.51
N GLU A 451 -19.66 -14.67 -6.33
CA GLU A 451 -18.98 -13.46 -5.87
C GLU A 451 -18.60 -13.51 -4.40
N ARG A 452 -17.46 -12.90 -4.08
CA ARG A 452 -17.00 -12.62 -2.72
C ARG A 452 -16.37 -11.23 -2.66
N PRO A 453 -16.36 -10.58 -1.49
CA PRO A 453 -15.60 -9.34 -1.30
C PRO A 453 -14.13 -9.53 -1.69
N LEU A 454 -13.53 -8.55 -2.38
CA LEU A 454 -12.11 -8.59 -2.77
C LEU A 454 -11.20 -8.73 -1.55
N LEU A 455 -11.46 -7.97 -0.51
CA LEU A 455 -10.73 -8.00 0.75
C LEU A 455 -11.63 -8.63 1.82
N ASP A 456 -11.28 -9.85 2.24
CA ASP A 456 -11.92 -10.56 3.35
C ASP A 456 -11.32 -10.06 4.68
N PHE A 457 -11.69 -8.83 5.05
CA PHE A 457 -11.09 -8.10 6.17
C PHE A 457 -12.16 -7.27 6.87
N SER A 458 -12.35 -7.48 8.16
CA SER A 458 -13.45 -6.85 8.93
C SER A 458 -13.12 -5.42 9.42
N SER A 459 -11.96 -4.87 9.03
CA SER A 459 -11.59 -3.50 9.39
C SER A 459 -12.56 -2.46 8.82
N GLY A 460 -12.96 -1.50 9.64
CA GLY A 460 -14.02 -0.53 9.27
C GLY A 460 -13.73 0.27 7.99
N TYR A 461 -12.46 0.59 7.69
CA TYR A 461 -12.10 1.30 6.47
C TYR A 461 -12.31 0.45 5.20
N VAL A 462 -12.13 -0.87 5.28
CA VAL A 462 -12.42 -1.80 4.18
C VAL A 462 -13.93 -1.95 4.00
N GLN A 463 -14.66 -2.16 5.11
CA GLN A 463 -16.10 -2.35 5.06
C GLN A 463 -16.82 -1.15 4.41
N ARG A 464 -16.36 0.08 4.68
CA ARG A 464 -16.91 1.30 4.05
C ARG A 464 -16.66 1.40 2.54
N ALA A 465 -15.72 0.66 2.01
CA ALA A 465 -15.31 0.74 0.60
C ALA A 465 -15.74 -0.46 -0.26
N LEU A 466 -16.38 -1.46 0.31
CA LEU A 466 -16.70 -2.71 -0.40
C LEU A 466 -17.50 -2.47 -1.70
N ASP A 467 -18.42 -1.53 -1.68
CA ASP A 467 -19.26 -1.20 -2.84
C ASP A 467 -18.52 -0.45 -3.96
N ALA A 468 -17.35 0.11 -3.66
CA ALA A 468 -16.50 0.81 -4.62
C ALA A 468 -15.35 -0.07 -5.15
N LEU A 469 -15.17 -1.27 -4.60
CA LEU A 469 -14.09 -2.19 -4.98
C LEU A 469 -14.60 -3.30 -5.92
N PRO A 470 -13.74 -3.85 -6.79
CA PRO A 470 -14.06 -5.07 -7.54
C PRO A 470 -14.30 -6.25 -6.61
N THR A 471 -14.88 -7.31 -7.14
CA THR A 471 -15.12 -8.57 -6.42
C THR A 471 -14.02 -9.58 -6.67
N GLN A 472 -13.98 -10.66 -5.89
CA GLN A 472 -13.27 -11.90 -6.20
C GLN A 472 -14.25 -13.06 -6.33
N GLY A 473 -13.79 -14.16 -6.91
CA GLY A 473 -14.56 -15.39 -7.00
C GLY A 473 -14.31 -16.36 -5.85
N ASP A 474 -15.09 -17.41 -5.81
CA ASP A 474 -14.95 -18.51 -4.85
C ASP A 474 -13.91 -19.57 -5.26
N ARG A 475 -13.51 -19.58 -6.55
CA ARG A 475 -12.56 -20.56 -7.13
C ARG A 475 -11.55 -19.94 -8.08
N PHE A 476 -10.47 -20.70 -8.38
CA PHE A 476 -9.49 -20.34 -9.41
C PHE A 476 -10.14 -20.23 -10.80
N PRO A 477 -9.75 -19.26 -11.65
CA PRO A 477 -8.68 -18.26 -11.48
C PRO A 477 -9.13 -16.94 -10.79
N TRP A 478 -10.34 -16.88 -10.27
CA TRP A 478 -10.98 -15.68 -9.75
C TRP A 478 -10.77 -15.45 -8.25
N ARG A 479 -10.29 -16.50 -7.54
CA ARG A 479 -9.99 -16.36 -6.11
C ARG A 479 -8.65 -15.70 -5.86
N VAL A 480 -8.64 -14.68 -5.02
CA VAL A 480 -7.44 -13.99 -4.54
C VAL A 480 -6.93 -14.69 -3.27
N HIS A 481 -5.77 -15.32 -3.38
CA HIS A 481 -5.15 -15.98 -2.24
C HIS A 481 -4.29 -14.97 -1.47
N GLN A 482 -4.43 -14.92 -0.15
CA GLN A 482 -3.52 -14.19 0.74
C GLN A 482 -2.33 -15.10 1.10
N ASN A 483 -1.68 -15.68 0.09
CA ASN A 483 -0.61 -16.66 0.26
C ASN A 483 0.43 -16.53 -0.85
N TYR A 484 1.62 -16.05 -0.49
CA TYR A 484 2.70 -15.81 -1.44
C TYR A 484 3.13 -17.06 -2.23
N LEU A 485 3.18 -18.24 -1.59
CA LEU A 485 3.62 -19.47 -2.26
C LEU A 485 2.65 -19.89 -3.36
N ARG A 486 1.33 -19.79 -3.11
CA ARG A 486 0.31 -20.04 -4.12
C ARG A 486 0.37 -19.03 -5.25
N ASP A 487 0.45 -17.74 -4.91
CA ASP A 487 0.51 -16.66 -5.90
C ASP A 487 1.79 -16.75 -6.75
N LEU A 488 2.93 -17.15 -6.16
CA LEU A 488 4.17 -17.41 -6.88
C LEU A 488 3.97 -18.50 -7.96
N ILE A 489 3.29 -19.59 -7.63
CA ILE A 489 2.98 -20.67 -8.59
C ILE A 489 2.03 -20.15 -9.67
N VAL A 490 0.93 -19.51 -9.27
CA VAL A 490 -0.13 -19.04 -10.18
C VAL A 490 0.37 -17.96 -11.14
N THR A 491 1.15 -16.99 -10.66
CA THR A 491 1.57 -15.85 -11.49
C THR A 491 2.85 -16.11 -12.27
N ARG A 492 3.79 -16.87 -11.71
CA ARG A 492 5.12 -17.05 -12.31
C ARG A 492 5.30 -18.36 -13.06
N TYR A 493 4.75 -19.47 -12.56
CA TYR A 493 5.04 -20.81 -13.07
C TYR A 493 3.88 -21.48 -13.80
N SER A 494 2.63 -21.17 -13.46
CA SER A 494 1.49 -21.78 -14.15
C SER A 494 1.37 -21.31 -15.61
N ARG A 495 0.66 -22.08 -16.44
CA ARG A 495 0.29 -21.65 -17.80
C ARG A 495 -0.54 -20.37 -17.71
N LEU A 496 -0.32 -19.43 -18.66
CA LEU A 496 -1.10 -18.19 -18.72
C LEU A 496 -2.52 -18.46 -19.19
N GLU A 497 -2.66 -19.35 -20.16
CA GLU A 497 -3.96 -19.73 -20.72
C GLU A 497 -4.79 -20.49 -19.67
N ASP A 498 -5.97 -20.01 -19.46
CA ASP A 498 -7.07 -20.68 -18.77
C ASP A 498 -8.39 -20.33 -19.50
N PRO A 499 -9.51 -21.03 -19.21
CA PRO A 499 -10.77 -20.79 -19.91
C PRO A 499 -11.30 -19.36 -19.83
N ALA A 500 -10.87 -18.58 -18.85
CA ALA A 500 -11.30 -17.21 -18.67
C ALA A 500 -10.42 -16.17 -19.38
N LEU A 501 -9.20 -16.53 -19.83
CA LEU A 501 -8.23 -15.58 -20.35
C LEU A 501 -8.10 -15.68 -21.86
N HIS A 502 -8.62 -14.70 -22.58
CA HIS A 502 -8.71 -14.67 -24.04
C HIS A 502 -7.70 -13.70 -24.65
N PHE A 503 -6.92 -14.20 -25.62
CA PHE A 503 -5.98 -13.41 -26.42
C PHE A 503 -6.64 -13.13 -27.77
N ARG A 504 -6.83 -11.87 -28.14
CA ARG A 504 -7.61 -11.44 -29.30
C ARG A 504 -6.84 -10.48 -30.19
N ARG A 505 -7.19 -10.46 -31.46
CA ARG A 505 -6.79 -9.39 -32.39
C ARG A 505 -7.85 -8.29 -32.42
N LYS A 506 -7.45 -7.08 -32.78
CA LYS A 506 -8.36 -5.96 -33.02
C LYS A 506 -9.31 -6.29 -34.18
N LYS A 507 -10.52 -5.81 -34.13
CA LYS A 507 -11.48 -5.96 -35.21
C LYS A 507 -10.98 -5.24 -36.47
N GLY A 508 -10.86 -5.94 -37.62
CA GLY A 508 -10.44 -5.37 -38.89
C GLY A 508 -8.98 -5.61 -39.29
N ALA A 509 -8.18 -6.36 -38.51
CA ALA A 509 -6.90 -6.92 -38.95
C ALA A 509 -7.16 -8.32 -39.55
N ALA A 510 -7.58 -8.37 -40.80
CA ALA A 510 -7.61 -9.59 -41.61
C ALA A 510 -6.31 -9.70 -42.39
#